data_e26d9e019d6ae9e3fa340964ec51f71a
#
_entry.id   e26d9e019d6ae9e3fa340964ec51f71a
#
_cell.length_a   1.000
_cell.length_b   1.000
_cell.length_c   1.000
_cell.angle_alpha   90.00
_cell.angle_beta   90.00
_cell.angle_gamma   90.00
#
_symmetry.space_group_name_H-M   'P 1'
#
loop_
_entity.id
_entity.type
_entity.pdbx_description
1 polymer ?
#
loop_
_entity_poly.entity_id
_entity_poly.type
_entity_poly.pdbx_seq_one_letter_code
_entity_poly.pdbx_strand_id
1 'polypeptide(L)'
;MIDLQLFTALITYYFIMFATPGPNNAMLTASGLKFGFYRTLPHLIGIPLGHIFQIGLVCFGLGNLFLIFPQLQFYMKILCFIYLIYLGWKIIGSFSLVKKDTKGRPLRFYEASLFQFINPKAWTIAMTVACLLYTSPSPRD
;
A
#
# COMPACT_ATOMS: atom_id res chain seq x y z
N MET A 1 -2.15 6.67 25.09
CA MET A 1 -3.56 6.98 24.80
C MET A 1 -3.62 7.91 23.58
N ILE A 2 -4.47 7.59 22.62
CA ILE A 2 -4.62 8.41 21.43
C ILE A 2 -5.53 9.59 21.76
N ASP A 3 -5.00 10.79 21.67
CA ASP A 3 -5.79 12.00 21.86
C ASP A 3 -6.52 12.42 20.57
N LEU A 4 -7.40 13.40 20.65
CA LEU A 4 -8.19 13.84 19.50
C LEU A 4 -7.29 14.42 18.40
N GLN A 5 -6.23 15.11 18.78
CA GLN A 5 -5.30 15.68 17.80
C GLN A 5 -4.60 14.58 17.01
N LEU A 6 -4.08 13.57 17.69
CA LEU A 6 -3.42 12.45 17.04
C LEU A 6 -4.39 11.67 16.16
N PHE A 7 -5.59 11.42 16.66
CA PHE A 7 -6.64 10.73 15.91
C PHE A 7 -6.98 11.48 14.61
N THR A 8 -7.19 12.79 14.71
CA THR A 8 -7.48 13.63 13.54
C THR A 8 -6.32 13.63 12.55
N ALA A 9 -5.09 13.74 13.07
CA ALA A 9 -3.90 13.74 12.23
C ALA A 9 -3.77 12.40 11.47
N LEU A 10 -3.99 11.28 12.15
CA LEU A 10 -3.90 9.95 11.52
C LEU A 10 -4.98 9.77 10.45
N ILE A 11 -6.22 10.15 10.73
CA ILE A 11 -7.30 10.01 9.75
C ILE A 11 -7.03 10.90 8.54
N THR A 12 -6.63 12.14 8.76
CA THR A 12 -6.32 13.08 7.67
C THR A 12 -5.17 12.55 6.83
N TYR A 13 -4.11 12.07 7.48
CA TYR A 13 -2.95 11.50 6.80
C TYR A 13 -3.34 10.30 5.94
N TYR A 14 -4.08 9.35 6.51
CA TYR A 14 -4.51 8.17 5.76
C TYR A 14 -5.43 8.53 4.60
N PHE A 15 -6.35 9.47 4.82
CA PHE A 15 -7.24 9.91 3.74
C PHE A 15 -6.43 10.46 2.56
N ILE A 16 -5.48 11.33 2.84
CA ILE A 16 -4.64 11.93 1.81
C ILE A 16 -3.80 10.85 1.11
N MET A 17 -3.19 9.97 1.88
CA MET A 17 -2.30 8.96 1.31
C MET A 17 -3.06 7.91 0.49
N PHE A 18 -4.26 7.53 0.91
CA PHE A 18 -5.07 6.59 0.13
C PHE A 18 -5.67 7.23 -1.11
N ALA A 19 -5.99 8.52 -1.06
CA ALA A 19 -6.48 9.25 -2.23
C ALA A 19 -5.38 9.53 -3.25
N THR A 20 -4.12 9.58 -2.81
CA THR A 20 -2.99 9.84 -3.70
C THR A 20 -2.72 8.61 -4.57
N PRO A 21 -2.52 8.79 -5.89
CA PRO A 21 -2.22 7.67 -6.78
C PRO A 21 -0.97 6.90 -6.34
N GLY A 22 -1.04 5.58 -6.46
CA GLY A 22 0.07 4.71 -6.09
C GLY A 22 -0.17 3.28 -6.55
N PRO A 23 0.76 2.34 -6.23
CA PRO A 23 0.67 0.97 -6.71
C PRO A 23 -0.64 0.26 -6.32
N ASN A 24 -1.07 0.40 -5.06
CA ASN A 24 -2.31 -0.25 -4.62
C ASN A 24 -3.53 0.26 -5.38
N ASN A 25 -3.64 1.58 -5.53
CA ASN A 25 -4.78 2.18 -6.23
C ASN A 25 -4.80 1.76 -7.71
N ALA A 26 -3.65 1.73 -8.35
CA ALA A 26 -3.54 1.28 -9.73
C ALA A 26 -3.97 -0.18 -9.88
N MET A 27 -3.50 -1.05 -8.99
CA MET A 27 -3.83 -2.47 -9.03
C MET A 27 -5.30 -2.74 -8.71
N LEU A 28 -5.86 -2.03 -7.73
CA LEU A 28 -7.28 -2.16 -7.39
C LEU A 28 -8.17 -1.69 -8.53
N THR A 29 -7.81 -0.57 -9.16
CA THR A 29 -8.54 -0.06 -10.31
C THR A 29 -8.52 -1.06 -11.46
N ALA A 30 -7.34 -1.60 -11.77
CA ALA A 30 -7.19 -2.59 -12.82
C ALA A 30 -8.02 -3.84 -12.53
N SER A 31 -7.98 -4.33 -11.29
CA SER A 31 -8.74 -5.51 -10.87
C SER A 31 -10.24 -5.25 -10.92
N GLY A 32 -10.67 -4.09 -10.43
CA GLY A 32 -12.08 -3.73 -10.43
C GLY A 32 -12.66 -3.62 -11.85
N LEU A 33 -11.89 -3.03 -12.77
CA LEU A 33 -12.30 -2.91 -14.17
C LEU A 33 -12.36 -4.26 -14.86
N LYS A 34 -11.45 -5.16 -14.53
CA LYS A 34 -11.36 -6.46 -15.20
C LYS A 34 -12.31 -7.51 -14.60
N PHE A 35 -12.40 -7.57 -13.28
CA PHE A 35 -13.11 -8.64 -12.57
C PHE A 35 -14.36 -8.19 -11.82
N GLY A 36 -14.54 -6.88 -11.65
CA GLY A 36 -15.66 -6.33 -10.92
C GLY A 36 -15.36 -6.20 -9.41
N PHE A 37 -16.29 -5.55 -8.71
CA PHE A 37 -16.11 -5.18 -7.30
C PHE A 37 -16.02 -6.41 -6.39
N TYR A 38 -16.97 -7.34 -6.53
CA TYR A 38 -17.05 -8.48 -5.60
C TYR A 38 -15.84 -9.40 -5.70
N ARG A 39 -15.34 -9.62 -6.90
CA ARG A 39 -14.16 -10.47 -7.09
C ARG A 39 -12.87 -9.79 -6.64
N THR A 40 -12.88 -8.45 -6.54
CA THR A 40 -11.73 -7.67 -6.08
C THR A 40 -11.71 -7.51 -4.55
N LEU A 41 -12.78 -7.86 -3.85
CA LEU A 41 -12.85 -7.71 -2.39
C LEU A 41 -11.69 -8.38 -1.63
N PRO A 42 -11.28 -9.62 -1.95
CA PRO A 42 -10.13 -10.21 -1.26
C PRO A 42 -8.86 -9.36 -1.40
N HIS A 43 -8.63 -8.80 -2.58
CA HIS A 43 -7.51 -7.89 -2.80
C HIS A 43 -7.63 -6.64 -1.93
N LEU A 44 -8.83 -6.04 -1.92
CA LEU A 44 -9.10 -4.84 -1.14
C LEU A 44 -8.89 -5.06 0.36
N ILE A 45 -9.32 -6.21 0.87
CA ILE A 45 -9.17 -6.56 2.29
C ILE A 45 -7.71 -6.89 2.63
N GLY A 46 -7.00 -7.51 1.71
CA GLY A 46 -5.60 -7.90 1.93
C GLY A 46 -4.65 -6.73 2.14
N ILE A 47 -4.93 -5.59 1.49
CA ILE A 47 -4.08 -4.40 1.61
C ILE A 47 -3.99 -3.91 3.07
N PRO A 48 -5.10 -3.61 3.77
CA PRO A 48 -5.00 -3.15 5.15
C PRO A 48 -4.43 -4.20 6.10
N LEU A 49 -4.70 -5.49 5.87
CA LEU A 49 -4.13 -6.54 6.70
C LEU A 49 -2.61 -6.57 6.60
N GLY A 50 -2.07 -6.51 5.38
CA GLY A 50 -0.63 -6.43 5.17
C GLY A 50 -0.03 -5.17 5.76
N HIS A 51 -0.73 -4.06 5.63
CA HIS A 51 -0.26 -2.78 6.13
C HIS A 51 -0.21 -2.75 7.67
N ILE A 52 -1.21 -3.30 8.33
CA ILE A 52 -1.21 -3.42 9.81
C ILE A 52 0.00 -4.22 10.26
N PHE A 53 0.29 -5.33 9.58
CA PHE A 53 1.46 -6.14 9.90
C PHE A 53 2.75 -5.35 9.69
N GLN A 54 2.83 -4.55 8.61
CA GLN A 54 3.99 -3.67 8.37
C GLN A 54 4.20 -2.66 9.50
N ILE A 55 3.12 -2.03 9.96
CA ILE A 55 3.20 -1.07 11.07
C ILE A 55 3.77 -1.76 12.30
N GLY A 56 3.30 -2.97 12.60
CA GLY A 56 3.83 -3.76 13.70
C GLY A 56 5.32 -4.03 13.57
N LEU A 57 5.78 -4.43 12.38
CA LEU A 57 7.19 -4.69 12.13
C LEU A 57 8.05 -3.43 12.28
N VAL A 58 7.57 -2.29 11.80
CA VAL A 58 8.29 -1.02 11.96
C VAL A 58 8.42 -0.68 13.44
N CYS A 59 7.36 -0.88 14.20
CA CYS A 59 7.37 -0.64 15.63
C CYS A 59 8.33 -1.58 16.38
N PHE A 60 8.55 -2.79 15.88
CA PHE A 60 9.51 -3.74 16.45
C PHE A 60 10.96 -3.48 16.06
N GLY A 61 11.22 -2.47 15.23
CA GLY A 61 12.58 -2.07 14.90
C GLY A 61 12.99 -2.23 13.44
N LEU A 62 12.14 -2.84 12.59
CA LEU A 62 12.48 -2.99 11.17
C LEU A 62 12.65 -1.63 10.48
N GLY A 63 11.99 -0.59 11.01
CA GLY A 63 12.18 0.78 10.52
C GLY A 63 13.62 1.24 10.54
N ASN A 64 14.41 0.75 11.49
CA ASN A 64 15.84 1.09 11.57
C ASN A 64 16.61 0.58 10.34
N LEU A 65 16.17 -0.51 9.74
CA LEU A 65 16.80 -1.03 8.53
C LEU A 65 16.77 -0.01 7.39
N PHE A 66 15.66 0.69 7.24
CA PHE A 66 15.53 1.73 6.22
C PHE A 66 16.40 2.95 6.52
N LEU A 67 16.63 3.24 7.80
CA LEU A 67 17.52 4.33 8.21
C LEU A 67 18.98 3.98 7.95
N ILE A 68 19.36 2.73 8.19
CA ILE A 68 20.74 2.26 7.98
C ILE A 68 21.03 2.08 6.49
N PHE A 69 20.06 1.58 5.73
CA PHE A 69 20.21 1.33 4.30
C PHE A 69 19.17 2.13 3.49
N PRO A 70 19.39 3.46 3.31
CA PRO A 70 18.45 4.27 2.52
C PRO A 70 18.28 3.77 1.08
N GLN A 71 19.29 3.10 0.53
CA GLN A 71 19.23 2.53 -0.82
C GLN A 71 18.14 1.49 -0.97
N LEU A 72 17.72 0.86 0.13
CA LEU A 72 16.67 -0.15 0.09
C LEU A 72 15.36 0.44 -0.43
N GLN A 73 15.00 1.65 0.02
CA GLN A 73 13.81 2.33 -0.49
C GLN A 73 13.92 2.66 -1.98
N PHE A 74 15.11 3.05 -2.41
CA PHE A 74 15.37 3.36 -3.82
C PHE A 74 15.13 2.12 -4.70
N TYR A 75 15.67 0.97 -4.30
CA TYR A 75 15.44 -0.27 -5.05
C TYR A 75 13.98 -0.68 -5.04
N MET A 76 13.28 -0.50 -3.94
CA MET A 76 11.85 -0.78 -3.86
C MET A 76 11.05 0.12 -4.81
N LYS A 77 11.42 1.40 -4.90
CA LYS A 77 10.77 2.33 -5.85
C LYS A 77 10.96 1.87 -7.29
N ILE A 78 12.16 1.42 -7.65
CA ILE A 78 12.44 0.91 -8.99
C ILE A 78 11.60 -0.32 -9.29
N LEU A 79 11.53 -1.27 -8.36
CA LEU A 79 10.74 -2.48 -8.54
C LEU A 79 9.26 -2.16 -8.72
N CYS A 80 8.72 -1.26 -7.91
CA CYS A 80 7.34 -0.83 -8.05
C CYS A 80 7.08 -0.11 -9.36
N PHE A 81 8.02 0.74 -9.80
CA PHE A 81 7.90 1.46 -11.06
C PHE A 81 7.86 0.48 -12.23
N ILE A 82 8.74 -0.50 -12.24
CA ILE A 82 8.76 -1.54 -13.27
C ILE A 82 7.43 -2.31 -13.27
N TYR A 83 6.95 -2.67 -12.09
CA TYR A 83 5.68 -3.38 -11.95
C TYR A 83 4.51 -2.56 -12.46
N LEU A 84 4.49 -1.25 -12.18
CA LEU A 84 3.43 -0.36 -12.65
C LEU A 84 3.45 -0.21 -14.18
N ILE A 85 4.62 -0.14 -14.78
CA ILE A 85 4.75 -0.12 -16.24
C ILE A 85 4.20 -1.42 -16.82
N TYR A 86 4.57 -2.55 -16.25
CA TYR A 86 4.07 -3.86 -16.66
C TYR A 86 2.55 -3.93 -16.56
N LEU A 87 2.01 -3.45 -15.44
CA LEU A 87 0.56 -3.43 -15.22
C LEU A 87 -0.15 -2.53 -16.20
N GLY A 88 0.40 -1.33 -16.44
CA GLY A 88 -0.14 -0.39 -17.43
C GLY A 88 -0.15 -0.98 -18.83
N TRP A 89 0.91 -1.67 -19.19
CA TRP A 89 1.00 -2.34 -20.48
C TRP A 89 -0.08 -3.41 -20.62
N LYS A 90 -0.31 -4.20 -19.58
CA LYS A 90 -1.38 -5.20 -19.58
C LYS A 90 -2.76 -4.60 -19.73
N ILE A 91 -3.00 -3.46 -19.05
CA ILE A 91 -4.30 -2.77 -19.13
C ILE A 91 -4.54 -2.28 -20.56
N ILE A 92 -3.54 -1.63 -21.17
CA ILE A 92 -3.64 -1.12 -22.54
C ILE A 92 -3.93 -2.28 -23.50
N GLY A 93 -3.23 -3.40 -23.34
CA GLY A 93 -3.47 -4.59 -24.14
C GLY A 93 -4.89 -5.13 -23.98
N SER A 94 -5.46 -5.04 -22.76
CA SER A 94 -6.83 -5.47 -22.49
C SER A 94 -7.85 -4.59 -23.19
N PHE A 95 -7.59 -3.29 -23.29
CA PHE A 95 -8.51 -2.36 -23.96
C PHE A 95 -8.50 -2.50 -25.48
N SER A 96 -7.39 -2.93 -26.07
CA SER A 96 -7.30 -3.12 -27.51
C SER A 96 -8.00 -4.38 -28.00
N LEU A 97 -8.26 -5.33 -27.10
CA LEU A 97 -9.00 -6.54 -27.39
C LEU A 97 -10.39 -6.39 -26.80
N VAL A 98 -11.39 -6.15 -27.65
CA VAL A 98 -12.80 -5.96 -27.29
C VAL A 98 -13.40 -7.19 -26.64
N LYS A 99 -12.67 -8.27 -26.54
CA LYS A 99 -13.10 -9.48 -25.84
C LYS A 99 -12.81 -9.31 -24.36
N LYS A 100 -13.87 -9.42 -23.54
CA LYS A 100 -13.71 -9.59 -22.10
C LYS A 100 -12.92 -10.86 -21.89
N ASP A 101 -11.60 -10.73 -21.90
CA ASP A 101 -10.75 -11.84 -21.55
C ASP A 101 -10.79 -11.96 -20.03
N THR A 102 -11.61 -12.90 -19.55
CA THR A 102 -11.71 -13.20 -18.12
C THR A 102 -10.61 -14.15 -17.66
N LYS A 103 -9.59 -14.36 -18.51
CA LYS A 103 -8.43 -15.16 -18.11
C LYS A 103 -7.67 -14.45 -17.01
N GLY A 104 -7.31 -15.23 -16.01
CA GLY A 104 -6.65 -14.72 -14.82
C GLY A 104 -7.63 -14.56 -13.67
N ARG A 105 -7.12 -14.07 -12.58
CA ARG A 105 -7.87 -13.87 -11.36
C ARG A 105 -7.39 -12.61 -10.64
N PRO A 106 -8.25 -12.01 -9.80
CA PRO A 106 -7.77 -10.95 -8.90
C PRO A 106 -6.75 -11.52 -7.91
N LEU A 107 -5.94 -10.64 -7.34
CA LEU A 107 -5.04 -11.04 -6.27
C LEU A 107 -5.85 -11.58 -5.09
N ARG A 108 -5.36 -12.67 -4.52
CA ARG A 108 -5.90 -13.20 -3.27
C ARG A 108 -5.50 -12.28 -2.12
N PHE A 109 -6.20 -12.37 -0.99
CA PHE A 109 -5.94 -11.46 0.11
C PHE A 109 -4.49 -11.56 0.61
N TYR A 110 -3.92 -12.75 0.67
CA TYR A 110 -2.53 -12.92 1.13
C TYR A 110 -1.52 -12.38 0.10
N GLU A 111 -1.84 -12.47 -1.19
CA GLU A 111 -0.99 -11.90 -2.23
C GLU A 111 -0.96 -10.37 -2.14
N ALA A 112 -2.13 -9.77 -1.92
CA ALA A 112 -2.23 -8.32 -1.72
C ALA A 112 -1.51 -7.89 -0.44
N SER A 113 -1.62 -8.68 0.62
CA SER A 113 -0.90 -8.41 1.87
C SER A 113 0.61 -8.46 1.67
N LEU A 114 1.10 -9.49 0.98
CA LEU A 114 2.53 -9.64 0.69
C LEU A 114 3.06 -8.56 -0.23
N PHE A 115 2.23 -8.06 -1.15
CA PHE A 115 2.63 -6.98 -2.05
C PHE A 115 3.02 -5.72 -1.28
N GLN A 116 2.43 -5.49 -0.10
CA GLN A 116 2.77 -4.31 0.69
C GLN A 116 4.25 -4.27 1.06
N PHE A 117 4.90 -5.42 1.18
CA PHE A 117 6.30 -5.50 1.56
C PHE A 117 7.26 -5.03 0.46
N ILE A 118 6.82 -5.01 -0.79
CA ILE A 118 7.61 -4.44 -1.89
C ILE A 118 7.14 -3.04 -2.29
N ASN A 119 6.06 -2.57 -1.70
CA ASN A 119 5.47 -1.27 -2.02
C ASN A 119 6.13 -0.17 -1.16
N PRO A 120 6.94 0.73 -1.75
CA PRO A 120 7.62 1.76 -0.97
C PRO A 120 6.66 2.75 -0.35
N LYS A 121 5.53 3.02 -0.98
CA LYS A 121 4.52 3.91 -0.41
C LYS A 121 3.95 3.34 0.88
N ALA A 122 3.68 2.03 0.91
CA ALA A 122 3.16 1.37 2.11
C ALA A 122 4.18 1.45 3.26
N TRP A 123 5.46 1.24 2.98
CA TRP A 123 6.51 1.38 4.00
C TRP A 123 6.63 2.81 4.49
N THR A 124 6.55 3.79 3.59
CA THR A 124 6.59 5.21 3.97
C THR A 124 5.42 5.54 4.90
N ILE A 125 4.23 5.07 4.59
CA ILE A 125 3.05 5.27 5.44
C ILE A 125 3.26 4.59 6.80
N ALA A 126 3.74 3.34 6.80
CA ALA A 126 3.97 2.59 8.04
C ALA A 126 4.98 3.30 8.93
N MET A 127 6.08 3.80 8.37
CA MET A 127 7.10 4.54 9.12
C MET A 127 6.55 5.85 9.68
N THR A 128 5.79 6.59 8.89
CA THR A 128 5.21 7.86 9.33
C THR A 128 4.21 7.64 10.46
N VAL A 129 3.35 6.63 10.32
CA VAL A 129 2.36 6.31 11.37
C VAL A 129 3.06 5.86 12.64
N ALA A 130 4.08 5.01 12.54
CA ALA A 130 4.85 4.59 13.71
C ALA A 130 5.51 5.78 14.39
N CYS A 131 6.10 6.70 13.64
CA CYS A 131 6.68 7.92 14.20
C CYS A 131 5.63 8.77 14.90
N LEU A 132 4.44 8.94 14.31
CA LEU A 132 3.36 9.69 14.93
C LEU A 132 2.90 9.07 16.25
N LEU A 133 2.84 7.72 16.30
CA LEU A 133 2.43 7.02 17.51
C LEU A 133 3.49 7.13 18.61
N TYR A 134 4.78 7.10 18.25
CA TYR A 134 5.87 7.16 19.22
C TYR A 134 6.23 8.57 19.65
N THR A 135 6.06 9.56 18.77
CA THR A 135 6.44 10.95 19.04
C THR A 135 5.26 11.82 19.41
N SER A 136 4.08 11.23 19.64
CA SER A 136 2.94 11.97 20.17
C SER A 136 3.38 12.68 21.45
N PRO A 137 3.24 14.03 21.53
CA PRO A 137 3.69 14.71 22.72
C PRO A 137 2.95 14.22 23.94
N SER A 138 3.71 13.86 24.95
CA SER A 138 3.15 13.57 26.27
C SER A 138 2.48 14.84 26.79
N PRO A 139 1.36 14.75 27.51
CA PRO A 139 0.75 15.93 28.12
C PRO A 139 1.68 16.70 29.06
N ARG A 140 2.85 16.16 29.34
CA ARG A 140 3.83 16.78 30.23
C ARG A 140 4.94 17.57 29.52
N ASP A 141 4.99 17.51 28.19
CA ASP A 141 6.03 18.18 27.42
C ASP A 141 5.54 19.50 26.85
#